data_7abebabbdf4e93e4ac635df402272d92
#
_entry.id   7abebabbdf4e93e4ac635df402272d92
#
_cell.length_a   1.000
_cell.length_b   1.000
_cell.length_c   1.000
_cell.angle_alpha   90.00
_cell.angle_beta   90.00
_cell.angle_gamma   90.00
#
_symmetry.space_group_name_H-M   'P 1'
#
loop_
_entity.id
_entity.type
_entity.pdbx_description
1 polymer ?
#
loop_
_entity_poly.entity_id
_entity_poly.type
_entity_poly.pdbx_seq_one_letter_code
_entity_poly.pdbx_strand_id
1 'polypeptide(L)'
;MEQKEIVIDNKKVFYRFIGEGPVVVFLHGFGEDGNIWKQQWKAIKGYRLIVPDLPGSGESEMINDMSMEGLADCVQTILATENVSRCIIIGHSMGGYITLAFAAKFESMLNGFGLVHSTSYSDSEEKKDTRKKGIDFIAEYGAAAFLKTAIPNLYGPVTKEKNPALIDEHIQSAQSFSKAALTAYYQSMIKRPDRTSVLNKTHLPVLFILGKHDTTIPLQGGLKQSHLPLWSYVHILEESGHMGMVEEPEKVNSFITSYISSTYSPSENT
;
A
#
# COMPACT_ATOMS: atom_id res chain seq x y z
N MET A 1 8.94 1.34 -19.37
CA MET A 1 9.04 1.72 -17.96
C MET A 1 10.09 2.81 -17.86
N GLU A 2 9.71 3.97 -17.43
CA GLU A 2 10.60 5.08 -17.14
C GLU A 2 10.79 5.16 -15.63
N GLN A 3 11.98 5.59 -15.23
CA GLN A 3 12.31 5.91 -13.85
C GLN A 3 12.40 7.44 -13.75
N LYS A 4 11.66 8.02 -12.81
CA LYS A 4 11.59 9.46 -12.62
C LYS A 4 11.83 9.83 -11.18
N GLU A 5 12.22 11.07 -10.95
CA GLU A 5 12.37 11.64 -9.61
C GLU A 5 11.71 13.03 -9.52
N ILE A 6 11.22 13.35 -8.35
CA ILE A 6 10.84 14.71 -7.95
C ILE A 6 11.64 15.12 -6.73
N VAL A 7 11.68 16.42 -6.47
CA VAL A 7 12.35 16.97 -5.28
C VAL A 7 11.28 17.58 -4.35
N ILE A 8 11.22 17.07 -3.13
CA ILE A 8 10.37 17.58 -2.03
C ILE A 8 11.30 17.87 -0.85
N ASP A 9 11.24 19.08 -0.27
CA ASP A 9 12.09 19.48 0.86
C ASP A 9 13.60 19.29 0.61
N ASN A 10 14.07 19.49 -0.63
CA ASN A 10 15.43 19.20 -1.09
C ASN A 10 15.79 17.69 -0.99
N LYS A 11 14.80 16.81 -0.98
CA LYS A 11 14.93 15.35 -0.96
C LYS A 11 14.40 14.75 -2.24
N LYS A 12 15.12 13.77 -2.78
CA LYS A 12 14.71 13.05 -3.98
C LYS A 12 13.69 11.97 -3.63
N VAL A 13 12.59 11.98 -4.35
CA VAL A 13 11.57 10.93 -4.30
C VAL A 13 11.45 10.31 -5.68
N PHE A 14 11.68 9.03 -5.71
CA PHE A 14 11.73 8.21 -6.90
C PHE A 14 10.41 7.52 -7.19
N TYR A 15 10.05 7.38 -8.47
CA TYR A 15 8.89 6.60 -8.90
C TYR A 15 9.07 6.01 -10.29
N ARG A 16 8.36 4.90 -10.52
CA ARG A 16 8.27 4.23 -11.83
C ARG A 16 7.03 4.72 -12.54
N PHE A 17 7.19 4.97 -13.83
CA PHE A 17 6.14 5.41 -14.75
C PHE A 17 6.03 4.40 -15.89
N ILE A 18 4.86 3.76 -16.03
CA ILE A 18 4.70 2.58 -16.89
C ILE A 18 3.41 2.70 -17.70
N GLY A 19 3.48 2.52 -19.01
CA GLY A 19 2.31 2.48 -19.89
C GLY A 19 1.68 3.84 -20.16
N GLU A 20 0.50 3.79 -20.76
CA GLU A 20 -0.31 4.94 -21.17
C GLU A 20 -1.79 4.67 -20.86
N GLY A 21 -2.61 5.73 -20.79
CA GLY A 21 -4.04 5.63 -20.54
C GLY A 21 -4.45 6.20 -19.17
N PRO A 22 -5.61 5.79 -18.63
CA PRO A 22 -6.07 6.22 -17.32
C PRO A 22 -5.10 5.84 -16.21
N VAL A 23 -4.95 6.70 -15.19
CA VAL A 23 -3.87 6.58 -14.21
C VAL A 23 -4.26 5.70 -13.02
N VAL A 24 -3.40 4.74 -12.70
CA VAL A 24 -3.46 3.92 -11.48
C VAL A 24 -2.16 4.07 -10.70
N VAL A 25 -2.27 4.43 -9.42
CA VAL A 25 -1.13 4.54 -8.49
C VAL A 25 -1.10 3.33 -7.60
N PHE A 26 0.09 2.73 -7.43
CA PHE A 26 0.31 1.62 -6.50
C PHE A 26 1.23 2.05 -5.37
N LEU A 27 0.73 1.98 -4.13
CA LEU A 27 1.47 2.34 -2.92
C LEU A 27 1.84 1.08 -2.14
N HIS A 28 3.11 0.91 -1.85
CA HIS A 28 3.64 -0.24 -1.11
C HIS A 28 3.47 -0.10 0.41
N GLY A 29 3.75 -1.16 1.15
CA GLY A 29 3.66 -1.24 2.61
C GLY A 29 4.96 -0.90 3.34
N PHE A 30 4.99 -1.20 4.63
CA PHE A 30 6.13 -1.01 5.52
C PHE A 30 7.23 -2.04 5.25
N GLY A 31 8.46 -1.58 5.11
CA GLY A 31 9.60 -2.46 4.82
C GLY A 31 9.63 -3.00 3.39
N GLU A 32 8.92 -2.34 2.49
CA GLU A 32 8.80 -2.64 1.07
C GLU A 32 9.21 -1.43 0.23
N ASP A 33 9.38 -1.64 -1.05
CA ASP A 33 9.49 -0.61 -2.07
C ASP A 33 8.51 -0.87 -3.22
N GLY A 34 8.50 -0.03 -4.24
CA GLY A 34 7.59 -0.18 -5.38
C GLY A 34 7.72 -1.51 -6.13
N ASN A 35 8.86 -2.22 -6.01
CA ASN A 35 9.05 -3.51 -6.69
C ASN A 35 8.10 -4.60 -6.19
N ILE A 36 7.49 -4.43 -5.00
CA ILE A 36 6.49 -5.38 -4.49
C ILE A 36 5.31 -5.54 -5.47
N TRP A 37 5.02 -4.53 -6.28
CA TRP A 37 3.98 -4.50 -7.29
C TRP A 37 4.42 -5.02 -8.66
N LYS A 38 5.61 -5.65 -8.77
CA LYS A 38 6.21 -6.09 -10.03
C LYS A 38 5.33 -7.05 -10.83
N GLN A 39 4.60 -7.94 -10.18
CA GLN A 39 3.69 -8.87 -10.85
C GLN A 39 2.47 -8.12 -11.43
N GLN A 40 1.98 -7.10 -10.73
CA GLN A 40 0.82 -6.30 -11.12
C GLN A 40 1.16 -5.40 -12.31
N TRP A 41 2.25 -4.67 -12.27
CA TRP A 41 2.59 -3.78 -13.40
C TRP A 41 2.97 -4.52 -14.69
N LYS A 42 3.41 -5.78 -14.57
CA LYS A 42 3.66 -6.62 -15.75
C LYS A 42 2.37 -7.12 -16.38
N ALA A 43 1.35 -7.38 -15.59
CA ALA A 43 0.08 -7.95 -16.02
C ALA A 43 -0.93 -6.89 -16.49
N ILE A 44 -1.03 -5.76 -15.79
CA ILE A 44 -2.01 -4.72 -16.07
C ILE A 44 -1.59 -3.91 -17.30
N LYS A 45 -2.43 -3.87 -18.31
CA LYS A 45 -2.19 -3.19 -19.61
C LYS A 45 -3.30 -2.19 -19.91
N GLY A 46 -2.99 -1.17 -20.73
CA GLY A 46 -3.96 -0.15 -21.13
C GLY A 46 -4.15 0.96 -20.07
N TYR A 47 -3.31 0.98 -19.05
CA TYR A 47 -3.31 1.99 -18.00
C TYR A 47 -1.92 2.58 -17.82
N ARG A 48 -1.89 3.83 -17.39
CA ARG A 48 -0.68 4.51 -16.93
C ARG A 48 -0.49 4.19 -15.45
N LEU A 49 0.57 3.45 -15.13
CA LEU A 49 0.86 3.06 -13.75
C LEU A 49 1.95 3.96 -13.16
N ILE A 50 1.68 4.53 -12.00
CA ILE A 50 2.65 5.29 -11.20
C ILE A 50 2.93 4.50 -9.93
N VAL A 51 4.19 4.12 -9.74
CA VAL A 51 4.61 3.26 -8.63
C VAL A 51 5.78 3.92 -7.90
N PRO A 52 5.51 4.75 -6.89
CA PRO A 52 6.57 5.38 -6.12
C PRO A 52 7.27 4.38 -5.20
N ASP A 53 8.55 4.62 -4.98
CA ASP A 53 9.18 4.24 -3.74
C ASP A 53 8.80 5.35 -2.74
N LEU A 54 8.01 5.02 -1.72
CA LEU A 54 7.58 6.00 -0.72
C LEU A 54 8.80 6.60 0.00
N PRO A 55 8.75 7.87 0.45
CA PRO A 55 9.88 8.51 1.13
C PRO A 55 10.49 7.64 2.23
N GLY A 56 11.80 7.36 2.12
CA GLY A 56 12.52 6.47 3.03
C GLY A 56 12.56 4.99 2.61
N SER A 57 12.01 4.66 1.42
CA SER A 57 12.02 3.31 0.84
C SER A 57 12.74 3.31 -0.51
N GLY A 58 13.32 2.17 -0.87
CA GLY A 58 13.96 1.97 -2.17
C GLY A 58 15.02 3.05 -2.46
N GLU A 59 14.82 3.79 -3.55
CA GLU A 59 15.71 4.88 -3.97
C GLU A 59 15.26 6.27 -3.45
N SER A 60 14.15 6.35 -2.71
CA SER A 60 13.62 7.60 -2.20
C SER A 60 14.26 8.00 -0.86
N GLU A 61 14.69 9.25 -0.76
CA GLU A 61 15.11 9.84 0.52
C GLU A 61 13.89 10.08 1.44
N MET A 62 14.13 10.18 2.74
CA MET A 62 13.12 10.62 3.70
C MET A 62 12.82 12.11 3.52
N ILE A 63 11.55 12.49 3.48
CA ILE A 63 11.09 13.89 3.50
C ILE A 63 10.91 14.39 4.94
N ASN A 64 10.66 15.69 5.13
CA ASN A 64 10.51 16.26 6.47
C ASN A 64 9.26 15.74 7.20
N ASP A 65 8.13 15.64 6.51
CA ASP A 65 6.89 15.12 7.08
C ASP A 65 6.65 13.67 6.65
N MET A 66 7.02 12.73 7.53
CA MET A 66 6.81 11.30 7.36
C MET A 66 5.45 10.82 7.90
N SER A 67 4.52 11.73 8.26
CA SER A 67 3.15 11.35 8.63
C SER A 67 2.40 10.73 7.46
N MET A 68 1.29 10.01 7.70
CA MET A 68 0.46 9.50 6.60
C MET A 68 -0.07 10.62 5.72
N GLU A 69 -0.31 11.79 6.28
CA GLU A 69 -0.71 13.01 5.60
C GLU A 69 0.42 13.55 4.72
N GLY A 70 1.65 13.67 5.24
CA GLY A 70 2.81 14.12 4.48
C GLY A 70 3.17 13.17 3.34
N LEU A 71 3.04 11.85 3.57
CA LEU A 71 3.21 10.86 2.51
C LEU A 71 2.11 10.94 1.44
N ALA A 72 0.88 11.27 1.82
CA ALA A 72 -0.21 11.54 0.87
C ALA A 72 0.04 12.83 0.06
N ASP A 73 0.57 13.87 0.69
CA ASP A 73 0.98 15.10 0.00
C ASP A 73 2.11 14.84 -1.00
N CYS A 74 3.05 13.95 -0.66
CA CYS A 74 4.09 13.49 -1.58
C CYS A 74 3.46 12.82 -2.83
N VAL A 75 2.50 11.92 -2.66
CA VAL A 75 1.79 11.29 -3.78
C VAL A 75 1.06 12.34 -4.61
N GLN A 76 0.40 13.32 -3.99
CA GLN A 76 -0.26 14.42 -4.69
C GLN A 76 0.74 15.25 -5.52
N THR A 77 1.93 15.51 -4.98
CA THR A 77 2.99 16.23 -5.70
C THR A 77 3.48 15.45 -6.93
N ILE A 78 3.63 14.12 -6.84
CA ILE A 78 3.94 13.27 -8.00
C ILE A 78 2.84 13.40 -9.07
N LEU A 79 1.56 13.30 -8.67
CA LEU A 79 0.43 13.41 -9.58
C LEU A 79 0.37 14.80 -10.26
N ALA A 80 0.62 15.87 -9.51
CA ALA A 80 0.66 17.22 -10.04
C ALA A 80 1.81 17.40 -11.06
N THR A 81 2.99 16.86 -10.78
CA THR A 81 4.15 16.88 -11.70
C THR A 81 3.84 16.14 -13.01
N GLU A 82 3.08 15.06 -12.95
CA GLU A 82 2.67 14.28 -14.12
C GLU A 82 1.38 14.81 -14.78
N ASN A 83 0.86 15.97 -14.36
CA ASN A 83 -0.38 16.59 -14.84
C ASN A 83 -1.59 15.64 -14.73
N VAL A 84 -1.65 14.86 -13.66
CA VAL A 84 -2.74 13.92 -13.39
C VAL A 84 -3.83 14.61 -12.57
N SER A 85 -4.99 14.83 -13.17
CA SER A 85 -6.14 15.43 -12.48
C SER A 85 -6.96 14.42 -11.70
N ARG A 86 -7.05 13.16 -12.19
CA ARG A 86 -7.79 12.09 -11.54
C ARG A 86 -7.12 10.73 -11.75
N CYS A 87 -7.18 9.87 -10.71
CA CYS A 87 -6.60 8.54 -10.75
C CYS A 87 -7.36 7.55 -9.86
N ILE A 88 -6.97 6.28 -9.92
CA ILE A 88 -7.25 5.28 -8.89
C ILE A 88 -5.98 5.08 -8.08
N ILE A 89 -6.08 5.01 -6.74
CA ILE A 89 -4.95 4.68 -5.87
C ILE A 89 -5.23 3.33 -5.22
N ILE A 90 -4.27 2.41 -5.30
CA ILE A 90 -4.33 1.08 -4.68
C ILE A 90 -3.16 0.97 -3.71
N GLY A 91 -3.45 0.84 -2.42
CA GLY A 91 -2.44 0.79 -1.37
C GLY A 91 -2.42 -0.54 -0.64
N HIS A 92 -1.21 -1.12 -0.50
CA HIS A 92 -0.94 -2.28 0.33
C HIS A 92 -0.61 -1.87 1.76
N SER A 93 -1.25 -2.47 2.76
CA SER A 93 -0.90 -2.30 4.17
C SER A 93 -0.77 -0.82 4.57
N MET A 94 0.43 -0.33 4.93
CA MET A 94 0.72 1.09 5.16
C MET A 94 0.35 1.97 3.97
N GLY A 95 0.56 1.51 2.74
CA GLY A 95 0.12 2.21 1.53
C GLY A 95 -1.38 2.47 1.50
N GLY A 96 -2.18 1.56 2.09
CA GLY A 96 -3.62 1.77 2.28
C GLY A 96 -3.94 2.85 3.31
N TYR A 97 -3.13 3.03 4.36
CA TYR A 97 -3.28 4.15 5.30
C TYR A 97 -3.02 5.49 4.62
N ILE A 98 -2.01 5.53 3.75
CA ILE A 98 -1.68 6.70 2.92
C ILE A 98 -2.81 6.96 1.91
N THR A 99 -3.35 5.92 1.28
CA THR A 99 -4.51 6.01 0.38
C THR A 99 -5.72 6.64 1.07
N LEU A 100 -6.01 6.24 2.30
CA LEU A 100 -7.09 6.83 3.09
C LEU A 100 -6.79 8.27 3.53
N ALA A 101 -5.53 8.60 3.81
CA ALA A 101 -5.11 9.98 4.07
C ALA A 101 -5.29 10.85 2.81
N PHE A 102 -4.93 10.32 1.64
CA PHE A 102 -5.13 10.96 0.36
C PHE A 102 -6.64 11.17 0.07
N ALA A 103 -7.45 10.14 0.25
CA ALA A 103 -8.91 10.24 0.04
C ALA A 103 -9.55 11.26 0.98
N ALA A 104 -9.10 11.36 2.23
CA ALA A 104 -9.59 12.36 3.18
C ALA A 104 -9.31 13.81 2.74
N LYS A 105 -8.21 14.04 2.02
CA LYS A 105 -7.73 15.39 1.67
C LYS A 105 -7.99 15.77 0.21
N PHE A 106 -7.92 14.79 -0.69
CA PHE A 106 -7.93 15.01 -2.14
C PHE A 106 -8.94 14.10 -2.87
N GLU A 107 -10.12 13.84 -2.28
CA GLU A 107 -11.13 12.93 -2.85
C GLU A 107 -11.49 13.27 -4.29
N SER A 108 -11.55 14.58 -4.64
CA SER A 108 -11.86 15.04 -6.00
C SER A 108 -10.84 14.58 -7.06
N MET A 109 -9.62 14.19 -6.65
CA MET A 109 -8.60 13.61 -7.53
C MET A 109 -8.75 12.10 -7.71
N LEU A 110 -9.75 11.46 -7.09
CA LEU A 110 -9.96 10.04 -7.17
C LEU A 110 -11.13 9.66 -8.07
N ASN A 111 -11.00 8.60 -8.85
CA ASN A 111 -12.09 7.87 -9.48
C ASN A 111 -12.53 6.67 -8.61
N GLY A 112 -11.65 6.20 -7.75
CA GLY A 112 -11.84 5.11 -6.81
C GLY A 112 -10.53 4.83 -6.07
N PHE A 113 -10.56 3.95 -5.09
CA PHE A 113 -9.34 3.52 -4.38
C PHE A 113 -9.44 2.09 -3.87
N GLY A 114 -8.29 1.48 -3.59
CA GLY A 114 -8.19 0.11 -3.14
C GLY A 114 -7.35 -0.05 -1.88
N LEU A 115 -7.83 -0.91 -0.99
CA LEU A 115 -7.17 -1.32 0.23
C LEU A 115 -6.80 -2.81 0.12
N VAL A 116 -5.53 -3.07 -0.14
CA VAL A 116 -4.99 -4.42 -0.23
C VAL A 116 -4.32 -4.75 1.09
N HIS A 117 -4.85 -5.75 1.83
CA HIS A 117 -4.39 -6.12 3.16
C HIS A 117 -4.25 -4.91 4.10
N SER A 118 -5.25 -4.03 4.12
CA SER A 118 -5.19 -2.77 4.87
C SER A 118 -6.47 -2.47 5.63
N THR A 119 -6.43 -1.45 6.48
CA THR A 119 -7.55 -1.09 7.35
C THR A 119 -7.70 0.42 7.51
N SER A 120 -8.94 0.87 7.71
CA SER A 120 -9.28 2.26 8.05
C SER A 120 -9.18 2.55 9.55
N TYR A 121 -9.14 1.52 10.38
CA TYR A 121 -9.06 1.68 11.83
C TYR A 121 -7.69 2.20 12.27
N SER A 122 -7.67 3.04 13.31
CA SER A 122 -6.43 3.32 14.05
C SER A 122 -5.90 2.07 14.73
N ASP A 123 -4.62 2.08 15.11
CA ASP A 123 -4.07 0.99 15.92
C ASP A 123 -4.72 0.94 17.31
N SER A 124 -5.03 -0.26 17.80
CA SER A 124 -5.33 -0.50 19.20
C SER A 124 -4.10 -0.18 20.09
N GLU A 125 -4.30 0.04 21.37
CA GLU A 125 -3.17 0.28 22.28
C GLU A 125 -2.17 -0.87 22.28
N GLU A 126 -2.65 -2.13 22.23
CA GLU A 126 -1.80 -3.31 22.11
C GLU A 126 -0.93 -3.28 20.82
N LYS A 127 -1.53 -2.87 19.69
CA LYS A 127 -0.80 -2.76 18.44
C LYS A 127 0.19 -1.61 18.44
N LYS A 128 -0.15 -0.48 19.08
CA LYS A 128 0.79 0.64 19.31
C LYS A 128 1.98 0.19 20.15
N ASP A 129 1.75 -0.58 21.20
CA ASP A 129 2.81 -1.09 22.06
C ASP A 129 3.70 -2.11 21.33
N THR A 130 3.11 -2.95 20.48
CA THR A 130 3.87 -3.85 19.60
C THR A 130 4.79 -3.06 18.66
N ARG A 131 4.30 -1.95 18.07
CA ARG A 131 5.15 -1.10 17.21
C ARG A 131 6.25 -0.39 18.00
N LYS A 132 5.97 0.07 19.24
CA LYS A 132 7.00 0.66 20.11
C LYS A 132 8.12 -0.33 20.40
N LYS A 133 7.77 -1.58 20.77
CA LYS A 133 8.75 -2.67 20.93
C LYS A 133 9.54 -2.94 19.65
N GLY A 134 8.89 -2.82 18.49
CA GLY A 134 9.55 -2.90 17.19
C GLY A 134 10.55 -1.77 16.97
N ILE A 135 10.23 -0.55 17.36
CA ILE A 135 11.14 0.62 17.30
C ILE A 135 12.36 0.37 18.20
N ASP A 136 12.15 -0.11 19.44
CA ASP A 136 13.22 -0.44 20.37
C ASP A 136 14.14 -1.53 19.79
N PHE A 137 13.57 -2.57 19.22
CA PHE A 137 14.32 -3.63 18.53
C PHE A 137 15.14 -3.08 17.36
N ILE A 138 14.55 -2.23 16.52
CA ILE A 138 15.24 -1.60 15.39
C ILE A 138 16.40 -0.73 15.89
N ALA A 139 16.21 0.01 16.97
CA ALA A 139 17.24 0.85 17.55
C ALA A 139 18.43 0.01 18.03
N GLU A 140 18.19 -1.12 18.69
CA GLU A 140 19.21 -1.99 19.27
C GLU A 140 19.88 -2.84 18.20
N TYR A 141 19.12 -3.61 17.43
CA TYR A 141 19.64 -4.66 16.53
C TYR A 141 19.69 -4.25 15.04
N GLY A 142 19.06 -3.17 14.64
CA GLY A 142 19.05 -2.67 13.27
C GLY A 142 17.83 -3.06 12.45
N ALA A 143 17.66 -2.35 11.34
CA ALA A 143 16.53 -2.55 10.42
C ALA A 143 16.54 -3.95 9.78
N ALA A 144 17.69 -4.39 9.27
CA ALA A 144 17.81 -5.69 8.62
C ALA A 144 17.51 -6.86 9.58
N ALA A 145 17.96 -6.81 10.83
CA ALA A 145 17.66 -7.83 11.84
C ALA A 145 16.15 -7.86 12.14
N PHE A 146 15.51 -6.68 12.28
CA PHE A 146 14.08 -6.58 12.49
C PHE A 146 13.29 -7.19 11.33
N LEU A 147 13.57 -6.76 10.08
CA LEU A 147 12.85 -7.22 8.90
C LEU A 147 13.04 -8.72 8.65
N LYS A 148 14.24 -9.25 8.92
CA LYS A 148 14.50 -10.70 8.84
C LYS A 148 13.58 -11.52 9.74
N THR A 149 13.21 -11.00 10.90
CA THR A 149 12.29 -11.69 11.84
C THR A 149 10.81 -11.38 11.54
N ALA A 150 10.50 -10.20 11.02
CA ALA A 150 9.12 -9.77 10.78
C ALA A 150 8.56 -10.33 9.46
N ILE A 151 9.32 -10.29 8.37
CA ILE A 151 8.85 -10.65 7.03
C ILE A 151 8.26 -12.08 6.95
N PRO A 152 8.85 -13.14 7.52
CA PRO A 152 8.27 -14.48 7.44
C PRO A 152 6.86 -14.58 8.02
N ASN A 153 6.50 -13.73 8.98
CA ASN A 153 5.18 -13.71 9.60
C ASN A 153 4.10 -13.07 8.72
N LEU A 154 4.49 -12.40 7.65
CA LEU A 154 3.56 -11.78 6.69
C LEU A 154 2.95 -12.79 5.72
N TYR A 155 3.60 -13.95 5.52
CA TYR A 155 3.20 -14.94 4.54
C TYR A 155 2.24 -16.00 5.09
N GLY A 156 1.35 -16.47 4.23
CA GLY A 156 0.42 -17.55 4.53
C GLY A 156 1.12 -18.93 4.63
N PRO A 157 0.42 -19.93 5.19
CA PRO A 157 1.00 -21.25 5.41
C PRO A 157 1.39 -21.95 4.10
N VAL A 158 0.60 -21.78 3.04
CA VAL A 158 0.86 -22.39 1.74
C VAL A 158 2.19 -21.89 1.14
N THR A 159 2.44 -20.57 1.19
CA THR A 159 3.69 -19.99 0.71
C THR A 159 4.89 -20.45 1.53
N LYS A 160 4.75 -20.51 2.87
CA LYS A 160 5.82 -21.00 3.76
C LYS A 160 6.21 -22.43 3.46
N GLU A 161 5.25 -23.28 3.10
CA GLU A 161 5.48 -24.68 2.78
C GLU A 161 5.99 -24.89 1.36
N LYS A 162 5.32 -24.29 0.37
CA LYS A 162 5.53 -24.61 -1.05
C LYS A 162 6.50 -23.69 -1.77
N ASN A 163 6.67 -22.44 -1.30
CA ASN A 163 7.52 -21.46 -1.97
C ASN A 163 8.27 -20.53 -0.99
N PRO A 164 9.08 -21.09 -0.07
CA PRO A 164 9.82 -20.28 0.90
C PRO A 164 10.81 -19.31 0.24
N ALA A 165 11.24 -19.57 -1.00
CA ALA A 165 12.15 -18.69 -1.73
C ALA A 165 11.60 -17.26 -1.90
N LEU A 166 10.28 -17.09 -2.03
CA LEU A 166 9.64 -15.76 -2.06
C LEU A 166 9.90 -14.96 -0.77
N ILE A 167 9.93 -15.66 0.36
CA ILE A 167 10.22 -15.03 1.66
C ILE A 167 11.67 -14.61 1.73
N ASP A 168 12.58 -15.45 1.27
CA ASP A 168 14.01 -15.15 1.24
C ASP A 168 14.31 -13.98 0.29
N GLU A 169 13.69 -13.94 -0.89
CA GLU A 169 13.80 -12.82 -1.82
C GLU A 169 13.31 -11.50 -1.19
N HIS A 170 12.20 -11.54 -0.46
CA HIS A 170 11.69 -10.36 0.24
C HIS A 170 12.63 -9.92 1.36
N ILE A 171 13.17 -10.84 2.15
CA ILE A 171 14.18 -10.54 3.18
C ILE A 171 15.43 -9.90 2.55
N GLN A 172 15.88 -10.40 1.40
CA GLN A 172 17.04 -9.85 0.69
C GLN A 172 16.77 -8.42 0.18
N SER A 173 15.62 -8.17 -0.43
CA SER A 173 15.25 -6.84 -0.92
C SER A 173 15.12 -5.80 0.20
N ALA A 174 14.76 -6.24 1.40
CA ALA A 174 14.54 -5.37 2.54
C ALA A 174 15.80 -5.02 3.35
N GLN A 175 16.98 -5.55 2.99
CA GLN A 175 18.20 -5.34 3.77
C GLN A 175 18.74 -3.91 3.76
N SER A 176 18.40 -3.12 2.75
CA SER A 176 18.89 -1.74 2.58
C SER A 176 18.12 -0.69 3.40
N PHE A 177 17.04 -1.07 4.07
CA PHE A 177 16.25 -0.12 4.86
C PHE A 177 17.05 0.50 6.00
N SER A 178 16.89 1.82 6.18
CA SER A 178 17.51 2.53 7.30
C SER A 178 16.70 2.39 8.59
N LYS A 179 17.38 2.39 9.75
CA LYS A 179 16.72 2.47 11.06
C LYS A 179 15.79 3.67 11.13
N ALA A 180 16.22 4.82 10.60
CA ALA A 180 15.46 6.07 10.65
C ALA A 180 14.13 5.96 9.88
N ALA A 181 14.14 5.40 8.68
CA ALA A 181 12.94 5.24 7.86
C ALA A 181 11.91 4.32 8.53
N LEU A 182 12.32 3.13 8.98
CA LEU A 182 11.40 2.20 9.64
C LEU A 182 10.84 2.76 10.95
N THR A 183 11.67 3.47 11.72
CA THR A 183 11.22 4.13 12.95
C THR A 183 10.19 5.22 12.64
N ALA A 184 10.44 6.06 11.63
CA ALA A 184 9.52 7.12 11.23
C ALA A 184 8.17 6.55 10.75
N TYR A 185 8.19 5.48 9.95
CA TYR A 185 6.98 4.79 9.53
C TYR A 185 6.18 4.22 10.71
N TYR A 186 6.83 3.56 11.67
CA TYR A 186 6.15 3.06 12.87
C TYR A 186 5.56 4.20 13.70
N GLN A 187 6.29 5.28 13.91
CA GLN A 187 5.78 6.46 14.62
C GLN A 187 4.57 7.07 13.92
N SER A 188 4.59 7.15 12.59
CA SER A 188 3.49 7.62 11.77
C SER A 188 2.27 6.70 11.88
N MET A 189 2.47 5.38 11.81
CA MET A 189 1.38 4.41 11.98
C MET A 189 0.76 4.47 13.39
N ILE A 190 1.56 4.65 14.45
CA ILE A 190 1.07 4.80 15.84
C ILE A 190 0.17 6.04 15.98
N LYS A 191 0.53 7.13 15.29
CA LYS A 191 -0.15 8.43 15.40
C LYS A 191 -1.36 8.56 14.48
N ARG A 192 -1.50 7.70 13.45
CA ARG A 192 -2.56 7.85 12.45
C ARG A 192 -3.95 7.80 13.10
N PRO A 193 -4.87 8.69 12.72
CA PRO A 193 -6.24 8.66 13.20
C PRO A 193 -7.02 7.49 12.58
N ASP A 194 -8.15 7.16 13.18
CA ASP A 194 -9.20 6.35 12.57
C ASP A 194 -9.79 7.09 11.36
N ARG A 195 -9.91 6.36 10.22
CA ARG A 195 -10.45 6.91 8.96
C ARG A 195 -11.67 6.14 8.46
N THR A 196 -12.39 5.46 9.33
CA THR A 196 -13.67 4.81 8.98
C THR A 196 -14.67 5.81 8.41
N SER A 197 -14.60 7.08 8.86
CA SER A 197 -15.44 8.15 8.32
C SER A 197 -15.19 8.44 6.83
N VAL A 198 -13.99 8.18 6.31
CA VAL A 198 -13.68 8.31 4.87
C VAL A 198 -14.47 7.26 4.09
N LEU A 199 -14.45 6.01 4.57
CA LEU A 199 -15.21 4.91 3.94
C LEU A 199 -16.71 5.15 4.01
N ASN A 200 -17.22 5.66 5.13
CA ASN A 200 -18.67 5.93 5.31
C ASN A 200 -19.20 7.09 4.45
N LYS A 201 -18.35 8.04 4.09
CA LYS A 201 -18.77 9.27 3.40
C LYS A 201 -18.49 9.23 1.90
N THR A 202 -17.60 8.37 1.45
CA THR A 202 -17.21 8.32 0.05
C THR A 202 -18.34 7.78 -0.83
N HIS A 203 -18.51 8.40 -1.99
CA HIS A 203 -19.36 7.89 -3.08
C HIS A 203 -18.52 7.17 -4.15
N LEU A 204 -17.21 7.08 -3.96
CA LEU A 204 -16.32 6.39 -4.87
C LEU A 204 -16.37 4.87 -4.66
N PRO A 205 -16.19 4.07 -5.71
CA PRO A 205 -16.01 2.64 -5.56
C PRO A 205 -14.73 2.32 -4.79
N VAL A 206 -14.81 1.38 -3.84
CA VAL A 206 -13.69 0.96 -3.01
C VAL A 206 -13.41 -0.53 -3.20
N LEU A 207 -12.15 -0.86 -3.52
CA LEU A 207 -11.66 -2.24 -3.61
C LEU A 207 -11.10 -2.68 -2.26
N PHE A 208 -11.47 -3.89 -1.83
CA PHE A 208 -10.87 -4.58 -0.70
C PHE A 208 -10.33 -5.93 -1.16
N ILE A 209 -9.03 -6.17 -0.97
CA ILE A 209 -8.41 -7.49 -1.15
C ILE A 209 -7.88 -7.92 0.21
N LEU A 210 -8.37 -9.05 0.70
CA LEU A 210 -8.16 -9.56 2.06
C LEU A 210 -7.56 -10.96 2.00
N GLY A 211 -6.58 -11.25 2.84
CA GLY A 211 -6.00 -12.59 3.00
C GLY A 211 -6.68 -13.36 4.11
N LYS A 212 -7.00 -14.61 3.86
CA LYS A 212 -7.62 -15.50 4.85
C LYS A 212 -6.71 -15.78 6.04
N HIS A 213 -5.41 -15.82 5.79
CA HIS A 213 -4.38 -16.13 6.78
C HIS A 213 -3.59 -14.88 7.22
N ASP A 214 -4.09 -13.69 6.92
CA ASP A 214 -3.46 -12.43 7.32
C ASP A 214 -3.58 -12.22 8.84
N THR A 215 -2.44 -12.26 9.52
CA THR A 215 -2.34 -12.03 10.98
C THR A 215 -2.07 -10.55 11.30
N THR A 216 -1.65 -9.76 10.31
CA THR A 216 -1.39 -8.32 10.46
C THR A 216 -2.68 -7.51 10.37
N ILE A 217 -3.52 -7.83 9.37
CA ILE A 217 -4.86 -7.28 9.16
C ILE A 217 -5.85 -8.46 9.11
N PRO A 218 -6.34 -8.93 10.26
CA PRO A 218 -7.20 -10.10 10.30
C PRO A 218 -8.44 -9.97 9.41
N LEU A 219 -8.79 -11.03 8.69
CA LEU A 219 -9.90 -11.09 7.74
C LEU A 219 -11.19 -10.47 8.29
N GLN A 220 -11.54 -10.79 9.54
CA GLN A 220 -12.74 -10.26 10.18
C GLN A 220 -12.72 -8.73 10.33
N GLY A 221 -11.55 -8.14 10.57
CA GLY A 221 -11.37 -6.68 10.59
C GLY A 221 -11.57 -6.06 9.22
N GLY A 222 -11.03 -6.69 8.18
CA GLY A 222 -11.24 -6.29 6.79
C GLY A 222 -12.71 -6.35 6.37
N LEU A 223 -13.40 -7.45 6.69
CA LEU A 223 -14.82 -7.63 6.38
C LEU A 223 -15.71 -6.61 7.12
N LYS A 224 -15.38 -6.27 8.38
CA LYS A 224 -16.15 -5.27 9.15
C LYS A 224 -16.12 -3.87 8.51
N GLN A 225 -15.05 -3.51 7.81
CA GLN A 225 -14.97 -2.20 7.15
C GLN A 225 -15.48 -2.21 5.71
N SER A 226 -15.54 -3.36 5.06
CA SER A 226 -15.88 -3.45 3.64
C SER A 226 -17.35 -3.10 3.32
N HIS A 227 -18.23 -3.06 4.31
CA HIS A 227 -19.63 -2.64 4.15
C HIS A 227 -19.86 -1.13 4.37
N LEU A 228 -18.83 -0.38 4.75
CA LEU A 228 -18.96 1.05 5.04
C LEU A 228 -19.11 1.92 3.78
N PRO A 229 -18.38 1.67 2.66
CA PRO A 229 -18.60 2.43 1.43
C PRO A 229 -19.92 2.07 0.76
N LEU A 230 -20.46 3.04 0.01
CA LEU A 230 -21.66 2.81 -0.80
C LEU A 230 -21.44 1.73 -1.87
N TRP A 231 -20.23 1.67 -2.43
CA TRP A 231 -19.84 0.70 -3.47
C TRP A 231 -18.55 0.01 -3.05
N SER A 232 -18.62 -1.29 -2.80
CA SER A 232 -17.49 -2.11 -2.40
C SER A 232 -17.27 -3.31 -3.32
N TYR A 233 -16.03 -3.49 -3.76
CA TYR A 233 -15.54 -4.70 -4.42
C TYR A 233 -14.72 -5.48 -3.40
N VAL A 234 -15.19 -6.65 -2.99
CA VAL A 234 -14.56 -7.41 -1.90
C VAL A 234 -14.07 -8.75 -2.41
N HIS A 235 -12.79 -9.01 -2.26
CA HIS A 235 -12.15 -10.25 -2.65
C HIS A 235 -11.36 -10.87 -1.50
N ILE A 236 -11.48 -12.17 -1.32
CA ILE A 236 -10.75 -12.92 -0.31
C ILE A 236 -9.79 -13.86 -1.02
N LEU A 237 -8.53 -13.82 -0.62
CA LEU A 237 -7.49 -14.73 -1.04
C LEU A 237 -7.41 -15.89 -0.05
N GLU A 238 -7.72 -17.09 -0.50
CA GLU A 238 -7.92 -18.27 0.36
C GLU A 238 -6.61 -18.83 0.94
N GLU A 239 -5.48 -18.61 0.24
CA GLU A 239 -4.17 -19.17 0.62
C GLU A 239 -3.21 -18.13 1.17
N SER A 240 -3.50 -16.84 0.96
CA SER A 240 -2.60 -15.75 1.30
C SER A 240 -2.65 -15.33 2.77
N GLY A 241 -1.48 -14.94 3.27
CA GLY A 241 -1.33 -14.10 4.45
C GLY A 241 -1.50 -12.62 4.11
N HIS A 242 -0.50 -11.82 4.44
CA HIS A 242 -0.48 -10.38 4.24
C HIS A 242 0.07 -9.94 2.87
N MET A 243 0.68 -10.87 2.11
CA MET A 243 1.43 -10.58 0.89
C MET A 243 0.72 -11.08 -0.37
N GLY A 244 -0.61 -10.97 -0.44
CA GLY A 244 -1.43 -11.54 -1.50
C GLY A 244 -0.98 -11.18 -2.92
N MET A 245 -0.44 -9.96 -3.14
CA MET A 245 0.07 -9.53 -4.45
C MET A 245 1.29 -10.36 -4.93
N VAL A 246 1.93 -11.08 -4.01
CA VAL A 246 3.08 -11.97 -4.27
C VAL A 246 2.69 -13.44 -4.11
N GLU A 247 1.78 -13.75 -3.16
CA GLU A 247 1.37 -15.12 -2.85
C GLU A 247 0.36 -15.69 -3.88
N GLU A 248 -0.60 -14.87 -4.33
CA GLU A 248 -1.61 -15.25 -5.32
C GLU A 248 -1.71 -14.16 -6.43
N PRO A 249 -0.61 -13.88 -7.16
CA PRO A 249 -0.51 -12.73 -8.06
C PRO A 249 -1.54 -12.74 -9.19
N GLU A 250 -1.89 -13.90 -9.76
CA GLU A 250 -2.86 -14.00 -10.85
C GLU A 250 -4.25 -13.58 -10.38
N LYS A 251 -4.68 -13.98 -9.17
CA LYS A 251 -5.96 -13.59 -8.60
C LYS A 251 -5.97 -12.09 -8.31
N VAL A 252 -4.91 -11.56 -7.68
CA VAL A 252 -4.80 -10.12 -7.39
C VAL A 252 -4.81 -9.31 -8.68
N ASN A 253 -4.10 -9.75 -9.72
CA ASN A 253 -4.11 -9.10 -11.04
C ASN A 253 -5.51 -9.07 -11.65
N SER A 254 -6.25 -10.20 -11.60
CA SER A 254 -7.62 -10.29 -12.09
C SER A 254 -8.57 -9.35 -11.33
N PHE A 255 -8.50 -9.33 -10.00
CA PHE A 255 -9.35 -8.49 -9.15
C PHE A 255 -9.10 -7.00 -9.39
N ILE A 256 -7.81 -6.61 -9.41
CA ILE A 256 -7.43 -5.22 -9.70
C ILE A 256 -7.87 -4.82 -11.11
N THR A 257 -7.60 -5.64 -12.13
CA THR A 257 -7.96 -5.33 -13.52
C THR A 257 -9.47 -5.18 -13.69
N SER A 258 -10.25 -6.07 -13.11
CA SER A 258 -11.73 -5.99 -13.12
C SER A 258 -12.21 -4.70 -12.46
N TYR A 259 -11.67 -4.39 -11.28
CA TYR A 259 -12.03 -3.18 -10.53
C TYR A 259 -11.70 -1.90 -11.29
N ILE A 260 -10.49 -1.74 -11.80
CA ILE A 260 -10.09 -0.53 -12.54
C ILE A 260 -10.86 -0.37 -13.85
N SER A 261 -11.11 -1.47 -14.54
CA SER A 261 -11.93 -1.47 -15.77
C SER A 261 -13.36 -1.00 -15.47
N SER A 262 -14.02 -1.56 -14.46
CA SER A 262 -15.37 -1.15 -14.05
C SER A 262 -15.44 0.31 -13.59
N THR A 263 -14.37 0.79 -12.93
CA THR A 263 -14.32 2.16 -12.39
C THR A 263 -14.08 3.21 -13.48
N TYR A 264 -13.31 2.88 -14.53
CA TYR A 264 -13.02 3.79 -15.63
C TYR A 264 -14.00 3.67 -16.81
N SER A 265 -14.77 2.58 -16.91
CA SER A 265 -15.83 2.49 -17.92
C SER A 265 -16.91 3.51 -17.61
N PRO A 266 -17.40 4.28 -18.61
CA PRO A 266 -18.60 5.08 -18.42
C PRO A 266 -19.72 4.14 -17.98
N SER A 267 -20.43 4.47 -16.91
CA SER A 267 -21.65 3.77 -16.55
C SER A 267 -22.64 3.87 -17.73
N GLU A 268 -22.90 2.78 -18.40
CA GLU A 268 -24.09 2.60 -19.23
C GLU A 268 -25.33 2.47 -18.32
N ASN A 269 -25.57 3.49 -17.50
CA ASN A 269 -26.78 3.56 -16.69
C ASN A 269 -27.20 5.03 -16.57
N THR A 270 -27.95 5.45 -17.54
CA THR A 270 -28.97 6.50 -17.40
C THR A 270 -30.34 5.86 -17.40
#